data_cebba785ada42a6b428977c4bbc5f607
#
_entry.id   cebba785ada42a6b428977c4bbc5f607
#
_cell.length_a   1.000
_cell.length_b   1.000
_cell.length_c   1.000
_cell.angle_alpha   90.00
_cell.angle_beta   90.00
_cell.angle_gamma   90.00
#
_symmetry.space_group_name_H-M   'P 1'
#
loop_
_entity.id
_entity.type
_entity.pdbx_description
1 polymer ?
#
loop_
_entity_poly.entity_id
_entity_poly.type
_entity_poly.pdbx_seq_one_letter_code
_entity_poly.pdbx_strand_id
1 'polypeptide(L)'
;MCANYHPVTAQDRLLEFFGVGRPAGALPPELYPVQLGPFILRHQDRVEVERQIELGLFGLVPHWAKDIAFGRRTYNARSETADRLPSFRDSWRRGRRCIIPAESIFEPSYETGRAVRWRIGLASGRPMGLAGLWGWWRAPDGREMLSFAMLTINADDHALMRRFHKPGEEKRMVVILDPANYDAWLECPVERTRDLLKPYPAELMVAEPAPRR
;
A
#
# COMPACT_ATOMS: atom_id res chain seq x y z
N MET A 1 -1.29 6.20 10.83
CA MET A 1 -1.09 5.78 9.41
C MET A 1 -0.40 4.43 9.41
N CYS A 2 -0.80 3.54 8.52
CA CYS A 2 -0.33 2.16 8.45
C CYS A 2 1.19 2.09 8.26
N ALA A 3 1.91 1.67 9.29
CA ALA A 3 3.37 1.58 9.28
C ALA A 3 3.86 0.13 9.15
N ASN A 4 2.96 -0.85 9.20
CA ASN A 4 3.30 -2.25 9.01
C ASN A 4 2.08 -3.08 8.59
N TYR A 5 2.34 -4.16 7.88
CA TYR A 5 1.30 -5.05 7.37
C TYR A 5 1.85 -6.47 7.17
N HIS A 6 0.96 -7.45 7.07
CA HIS A 6 1.29 -8.79 6.61
C HIS A 6 1.14 -8.87 5.09
N PRO A 7 2.22 -9.00 4.32
CA PRO A 7 2.12 -9.20 2.88
C PRO A 7 1.55 -10.58 2.55
N VAL A 8 0.91 -10.72 1.39
CA VAL A 8 0.58 -12.04 0.84
C VAL A 8 1.86 -12.69 0.38
N THR A 9 2.23 -13.82 0.98
CA THR A 9 3.47 -14.55 0.68
C THR A 9 3.23 -15.94 0.06
N ALA A 10 2.01 -16.47 0.19
CA ALA A 10 1.61 -17.76 -0.33
C ALA A 10 1.34 -17.66 -1.83
N GLN A 11 1.94 -18.58 -2.62
CA GLN A 11 1.86 -18.55 -4.08
C GLN A 11 0.43 -18.79 -4.58
N ASP A 12 -0.28 -19.72 -3.99
CA ASP A 12 -1.67 -20.04 -4.32
C ASP A 12 -2.58 -18.83 -4.13
N ARG A 13 -2.41 -18.08 -3.03
CA ARG A 13 -3.19 -16.86 -2.78
C ARG A 13 -2.83 -15.73 -3.72
N LEU A 14 -1.56 -15.55 -4.08
CA LEU A 14 -1.15 -14.56 -5.09
C LEU A 14 -1.75 -14.88 -6.44
N LEU A 15 -1.76 -16.16 -6.83
CA LEU A 15 -2.32 -16.59 -8.10
C LEU A 15 -3.85 -16.46 -8.12
N GLU A 16 -4.53 -16.93 -7.07
CA GLU A 16 -5.99 -16.93 -6.98
C GLU A 16 -6.58 -15.51 -6.95
N PHE A 17 -6.01 -14.61 -6.10
CA PHE A 17 -6.63 -13.31 -5.85
C PHE A 17 -6.06 -12.15 -6.67
N PHE A 18 -4.86 -12.32 -7.25
CA PHE A 18 -4.20 -11.24 -7.99
C PHE A 18 -3.77 -11.65 -9.40
N GLY A 19 -3.82 -12.94 -9.73
CA GLY A 19 -3.41 -13.45 -11.04
C GLY A 19 -1.90 -13.39 -11.29
N VAL A 20 -1.08 -13.39 -10.24
CA VAL A 20 0.38 -13.31 -10.33
C VAL A 20 1.07 -14.43 -9.56
N GLY A 21 2.23 -14.87 -10.03
CA GLY A 21 3.07 -15.84 -9.33
C GLY A 21 3.79 -15.19 -8.14
N ARG A 22 4.44 -16.01 -7.31
CA ARG A 22 5.27 -15.51 -6.21
C ARG A 22 6.60 -14.96 -6.73
N PRO A 23 7.08 -13.79 -6.28
CA PRO A 23 8.40 -13.29 -6.64
C PRO A 23 9.49 -14.18 -6.03
N ALA A 24 10.66 -14.19 -6.68
CA ALA A 24 11.82 -14.92 -6.15
C ALA A 24 12.29 -14.30 -4.82
N GLY A 25 12.79 -15.17 -3.93
CA GLY A 25 13.35 -14.75 -2.64
C GLY A 25 12.43 -14.95 -1.44
N ALA A 26 12.98 -14.70 -0.26
CA ALA A 26 12.25 -14.79 1.00
C ALA A 26 11.45 -13.51 1.24
N LEU A 27 10.18 -13.67 1.58
CA LEU A 27 9.31 -12.57 1.99
C LEU A 27 9.14 -12.61 3.51
N PRO A 28 9.28 -11.47 4.20
CA PRO A 28 9.05 -11.42 5.64
C PRO A 28 7.56 -11.63 5.95
N PRO A 29 7.21 -12.28 7.07
CA PRO A 29 5.82 -12.47 7.46
C PRO A 29 5.13 -11.16 7.83
N GLU A 30 5.88 -10.17 8.27
CA GLU A 30 5.42 -8.82 8.59
C GLU A 30 6.41 -7.81 8.00
N LEU A 31 5.90 -6.78 7.34
CA LEU A 31 6.69 -5.81 6.59
C LEU A 31 6.62 -4.43 7.23
N TYR A 32 7.79 -3.80 7.36
CA TYR A 32 8.01 -2.46 7.91
C TYR A 32 8.66 -1.53 6.88
N PRO A 33 8.58 -0.19 7.07
CA PRO A 33 9.24 0.73 6.18
C PRO A 33 10.73 0.42 5.97
N VAL A 34 11.17 0.57 4.72
CA VAL A 34 12.50 0.25 4.15
C VAL A 34 12.87 -1.22 4.13
N GLN A 35 11.91 -2.11 4.30
CA GLN A 35 12.07 -3.53 3.99
C GLN A 35 11.54 -3.85 2.59
N LEU A 36 12.07 -4.90 1.97
CA LEU A 36 11.61 -5.38 0.67
C LEU A 36 10.29 -6.14 0.80
N GLY A 37 9.32 -5.76 -0.01
CA GLY A 37 8.02 -6.42 -0.07
C GLY A 37 7.47 -6.50 -1.48
N PRO A 38 6.48 -7.39 -1.71
CA PRO A 38 5.86 -7.57 -3.00
C PRO A 38 4.90 -6.43 -3.33
N PHE A 39 4.89 -6.01 -4.58
CA PHE A 39 3.87 -5.16 -5.16
C PHE A 39 3.63 -5.54 -6.60
N ILE A 40 2.43 -5.28 -7.10
CA ILE A 40 1.97 -5.67 -8.43
C ILE A 40 1.86 -4.40 -9.25
N LEU A 41 2.44 -4.41 -10.42
CA LEU A 41 2.39 -3.34 -11.40
C LEU A 41 2.03 -3.88 -12.79
N ARG A 42 1.85 -2.97 -13.72
CA ARG A 42 1.73 -3.25 -15.14
C ARG A 42 2.81 -2.46 -15.86
N HIS A 43 3.61 -3.12 -16.67
CA HIS A 43 4.60 -2.44 -17.51
C HIS A 43 3.90 -1.79 -18.69
N GLN A 44 4.04 -0.46 -18.81
CA GLN A 44 3.43 0.33 -19.88
C GLN A 44 4.03 0.04 -21.27
N ASP A 45 5.24 -0.53 -21.33
CA ASP A 45 6.01 -0.73 -22.55
C ASP A 45 5.89 -2.15 -23.14
N ARG A 46 5.06 -3.04 -22.57
CA ARG A 46 4.86 -4.40 -23.08
C ARG A 46 3.51 -4.55 -23.75
N VAL A 47 3.53 -5.14 -24.96
CA VAL A 47 2.32 -5.39 -25.79
C VAL A 47 1.38 -6.39 -25.11
N GLU A 48 1.92 -7.34 -24.35
CA GLU A 48 1.13 -8.28 -23.55
C GLU A 48 0.95 -7.70 -22.14
N VAL A 49 -0.29 -7.45 -21.83
CA VAL A 49 -0.71 -6.63 -20.71
C VAL A 49 -1.02 -7.50 -19.51
N GLU A 50 -0.01 -8.14 -18.97
CA GLU A 50 -0.14 -8.93 -17.75
C GLU A 50 0.30 -8.14 -16.52
N ARG A 51 -0.39 -8.40 -15.41
CA ARG A 51 0.06 -7.95 -14.09
C ARG A 51 1.37 -8.65 -13.75
N GLN A 52 2.34 -7.91 -13.26
CA GLN A 52 3.63 -8.44 -12.83
C GLN A 52 3.84 -8.12 -11.36
N ILE A 53 4.39 -9.08 -10.63
CA ILE A 53 4.78 -8.88 -9.24
C ILE A 53 6.27 -8.59 -9.17
N GLU A 54 6.61 -7.54 -8.45
CA GLU A 54 7.99 -7.09 -8.22
C GLU A 54 8.28 -6.98 -6.73
N LEU A 55 9.56 -6.95 -6.38
CA LEU A 55 10.03 -6.60 -5.05
C LEU A 55 10.51 -5.16 -5.00
N GLY A 56 10.05 -4.41 -4.01
CA GLY A 56 10.50 -3.04 -3.78
C GLY A 56 10.53 -2.68 -2.31
N LEU A 57 11.20 -1.59 -1.99
CA LEU A 57 11.22 -1.05 -0.63
C LEU A 57 9.84 -0.48 -0.26
N PHE A 58 9.31 -0.88 0.87
CA PHE A 58 8.14 -0.24 1.45
C PHE A 58 8.52 1.13 2.00
N GLY A 59 8.13 2.17 1.30
CA GLY A 59 8.52 3.56 1.47
C GLY A 59 9.15 4.08 0.19
N LEU A 60 8.38 4.87 -0.59
CA LEU A 60 8.77 5.36 -1.89
C LEU A 60 10.01 6.27 -1.78
N VAL A 61 11.10 5.87 -2.43
CA VAL A 61 12.36 6.63 -2.48
C VAL A 61 12.37 7.44 -3.78
N PRO A 62 12.19 8.77 -3.73
CA PRO A 62 12.21 9.59 -4.93
C PRO A 62 13.62 9.66 -5.53
N HIS A 63 13.72 9.87 -6.85
CA HIS A 63 14.98 9.85 -7.59
C HIS A 63 16.06 10.82 -7.05
N TRP A 64 15.67 11.88 -6.39
CA TRP A 64 16.55 12.87 -5.80
C TRP A 64 16.99 12.55 -4.35
N ALA A 65 16.44 11.50 -3.73
CA ALA A 65 16.80 11.12 -2.36
C ALA A 65 18.27 10.65 -2.29
N LYS A 66 18.95 10.99 -1.21
CA LYS A 66 20.36 10.63 -1.02
C LYS A 66 20.56 9.16 -0.63
N ASP A 67 19.57 8.59 0.08
CA ASP A 67 19.61 7.22 0.57
C ASP A 67 18.22 6.62 0.76
N ILE A 68 18.16 5.32 0.99
CA ILE A 68 16.92 4.55 1.18
C ILE A 68 16.19 4.87 2.49
N ALA A 69 16.87 5.45 3.48
CA ALA A 69 16.25 5.80 4.76
C ALA A 69 15.17 6.87 4.60
N PHE A 70 15.18 7.59 3.47
CA PHE A 70 14.11 8.51 3.09
C PHE A 70 12.74 7.80 3.07
N GLY A 71 12.69 6.53 2.67
CA GLY A 71 11.50 5.68 2.65
C GLY A 71 10.77 5.58 4.00
N ARG A 72 11.47 5.80 5.12
CA ARG A 72 10.85 5.81 6.46
C ARG A 72 9.82 6.92 6.67
N ARG A 73 9.73 7.89 5.77
CA ARG A 73 8.79 9.02 5.82
C ARG A 73 7.78 9.03 4.68
N THR A 74 7.90 8.07 3.75
CA THR A 74 7.16 8.06 2.49
C THR A 74 6.46 6.73 2.21
N TYR A 75 6.24 5.91 3.24
CA TYR A 75 5.50 4.65 3.13
C TYR A 75 3.98 4.84 2.98
N ASN A 76 3.46 6.02 3.31
CA ASN A 76 2.08 6.42 3.04
C ASN A 76 2.06 7.73 2.24
N ALA A 77 1.25 7.76 1.19
CA ALA A 77 0.99 8.94 0.36
C ALA A 77 -0.47 9.37 0.51
N ARG A 78 -0.70 10.59 0.98
CA ARG A 78 -2.07 11.15 1.05
C ARG A 78 -2.57 11.42 -0.36
N SER A 79 -3.70 10.86 -0.74
CA SER A 79 -4.29 11.03 -2.08
C SER A 79 -4.56 12.50 -2.44
N GLU A 80 -4.87 13.31 -1.44
CA GLU A 80 -5.20 14.73 -1.59
C GLU A 80 -3.98 15.59 -1.99
N THR A 81 -2.77 15.09 -1.75
CA THR A 81 -1.53 15.87 -1.94
C THR A 81 -0.45 15.14 -2.73
N ALA A 82 -0.64 13.86 -3.07
CA ALA A 82 0.36 13.05 -3.75
C ALA A 82 0.77 13.60 -5.13
N ASP A 83 -0.16 14.27 -5.82
CA ASP A 83 0.07 14.90 -7.13
C ASP A 83 1.00 16.12 -7.10
N ARG A 84 1.22 16.72 -5.93
CA ARG A 84 2.01 17.95 -5.78
C ARG A 84 3.22 17.81 -4.85
N LEU A 85 3.20 16.87 -3.90
CA LEU A 85 4.33 16.69 -2.99
C LEU A 85 5.56 16.12 -3.72
N PRO A 86 6.76 16.69 -3.53
CA PRO A 86 7.98 16.29 -4.25
C PRO A 86 8.28 14.79 -4.18
N SER A 87 7.92 14.13 -3.07
CA SER A 87 8.17 12.70 -2.86
C SER A 87 7.32 11.80 -3.76
N PHE A 88 6.11 12.23 -4.16
CA PHE A 88 5.12 11.37 -4.82
C PHE A 88 4.69 11.87 -6.20
N ARG A 89 4.82 13.19 -6.47
CA ARG A 89 4.27 13.84 -7.67
C ARG A 89 4.78 13.23 -8.99
N ASP A 90 6.03 12.78 -9.04
CA ASP A 90 6.58 12.16 -10.25
C ASP A 90 5.90 10.81 -10.53
N SER A 91 5.79 9.95 -9.52
CA SER A 91 5.08 8.67 -9.62
C SER A 91 3.61 8.87 -9.96
N TRP A 92 2.95 9.86 -9.35
CA TRP A 92 1.55 10.20 -9.64
C TRP A 92 1.36 10.63 -11.09
N ARG A 93 2.12 11.61 -11.55
CA ARG A 93 2.00 12.20 -12.90
C ARG A 93 2.36 11.23 -14.02
N ARG A 94 3.26 10.28 -13.74
CA ARG A 94 3.63 9.21 -14.68
C ARG A 94 2.69 8.01 -14.63
N GLY A 95 1.62 8.06 -13.85
CA GLY A 95 0.70 6.94 -13.69
C GLY A 95 1.34 5.67 -13.12
N ARG A 96 2.40 5.79 -12.34
CA ARG A 96 3.09 4.66 -11.70
C ARG A 96 2.31 4.15 -10.51
N ARG A 97 1.23 3.45 -10.81
CA ARG A 97 0.34 2.84 -9.82
C ARG A 97 0.69 1.38 -9.61
N CYS A 98 0.45 0.90 -8.39
CA CYS A 98 0.64 -0.51 -8.05
C CYS A 98 -0.48 -0.99 -7.12
N ILE A 99 -0.58 -2.31 -7.01
CA ILE A 99 -1.40 -2.99 -6.02
C ILE A 99 -0.46 -3.65 -5.02
N ILE A 100 -0.69 -3.42 -3.74
CA ILE A 100 0.12 -4.01 -2.67
C ILE A 100 -0.71 -5.14 -2.05
N PRO A 101 -0.33 -6.41 -2.28
CA PRO A 101 -1.06 -7.56 -1.76
C PRO A 101 -0.83 -7.71 -0.25
N ALA A 102 -1.90 -7.61 0.54
CA ALA A 102 -1.84 -7.65 2.00
C ALA A 102 -2.87 -8.61 2.59
N GLU A 103 -2.46 -9.46 3.52
CA GLU A 103 -3.37 -10.28 4.34
C GLU A 103 -4.06 -9.45 5.41
N SER A 104 -3.33 -8.50 6.00
CA SER A 104 -3.85 -7.60 7.01
C SER A 104 -2.93 -6.38 7.17
N ILE A 105 -3.50 -5.30 7.67
CA ILE A 105 -2.78 -4.11 8.11
C ILE A 105 -2.87 -3.96 9.62
N PHE A 106 -2.01 -3.11 10.19
CA PHE A 106 -2.02 -2.86 11.63
C PHE A 106 -2.12 -1.37 11.92
N GLU A 107 -3.05 -1.04 12.82
CA GLU A 107 -3.24 0.33 13.30
C GLU A 107 -3.37 0.36 14.83
N PRO A 108 -2.92 1.44 15.48
CA PRO A 108 -3.08 1.60 16.91
C PRO A 108 -4.48 2.13 17.25
N SER A 109 -5.19 1.45 18.15
CA SER A 109 -6.38 1.97 18.84
C SER A 109 -5.98 2.60 20.18
N TYR A 110 -6.63 3.68 20.54
CA TYR A 110 -6.42 4.40 21.81
C TYR A 110 -7.68 4.37 22.71
N GLU A 111 -8.64 3.51 22.42
CA GLU A 111 -9.91 3.39 23.18
C GLU A 111 -9.68 3.08 24.67
N THR A 112 -8.56 2.45 25.02
CA THR A 112 -8.18 2.14 26.41
C THR A 112 -7.28 3.21 27.07
N GLY A 113 -7.12 4.39 26.42
CA GLY A 113 -6.23 5.46 26.88
C GLY A 113 -4.75 5.24 26.54
N ARG A 114 -4.38 4.08 25.98
CA ARG A 114 -3.02 3.77 25.51
C ARG A 114 -3.07 3.11 24.13
N ALA A 115 -1.97 3.19 23.39
CA ALA A 115 -1.87 2.54 22.09
C ALA A 115 -1.93 1.01 22.22
N VAL A 116 -2.97 0.42 21.67
CA VAL A 116 -3.10 -1.04 21.50
C VAL A 116 -3.08 -1.33 20.01
N ARG A 117 -2.18 -2.22 19.58
CA ARG A 117 -2.10 -2.65 18.18
C ARG A 117 -3.31 -3.51 17.84
N TRP A 118 -3.92 -3.23 16.69
CA TRP A 118 -5.04 -4.01 16.13
C TRP A 118 -4.68 -4.49 14.74
N ARG A 119 -5.12 -5.70 14.43
CA ARG A 119 -5.07 -6.30 13.09
C ARG A 119 -6.38 -5.99 12.38
N ILE A 120 -6.30 -5.53 11.13
CA ILE A 120 -7.44 -5.17 10.31
C ILE A 120 -7.32 -5.93 9.00
N GLY A 121 -8.40 -6.58 8.58
CA GLY A 121 -8.49 -7.36 7.35
C GLY A 121 -9.91 -7.37 6.80
N LEU A 122 -10.15 -8.19 5.78
CA LEU A 122 -11.50 -8.40 5.25
C LEU A 122 -12.23 -9.47 6.07
N ALA A 123 -13.52 -9.26 6.31
CA ALA A 123 -14.39 -10.21 7.03
C ALA A 123 -14.49 -11.57 6.30
N SER A 124 -14.31 -11.57 4.99
CA SER A 124 -14.28 -12.77 4.15
C SER A 124 -13.02 -13.63 4.31
N GLY A 125 -11.96 -13.13 4.99
CA GLY A 125 -10.65 -13.78 5.05
C GLY A 125 -9.84 -13.71 3.75
N ARG A 126 -10.35 -13.05 2.71
CA ARG A 126 -9.62 -12.81 1.45
C ARG A 126 -8.53 -11.75 1.68
N PRO A 127 -7.43 -11.80 0.94
CA PRO A 127 -6.43 -10.74 1.00
C PRO A 127 -6.95 -9.45 0.37
N MET A 128 -6.34 -8.33 0.78
CA MET A 128 -6.62 -6.99 0.27
C MET A 128 -5.62 -6.61 -0.81
N GLY A 129 -6.10 -5.99 -1.89
CA GLY A 129 -5.27 -5.23 -2.83
C GLY A 129 -5.26 -3.77 -2.42
N LEU A 130 -4.15 -3.29 -1.85
CA LEU A 130 -4.04 -1.90 -1.45
C LEU A 130 -3.54 -1.04 -2.61
N ALA A 131 -4.21 0.08 -2.86
CA ALA A 131 -3.75 1.04 -3.87
C ALA A 131 -2.44 1.69 -3.46
N GLY A 132 -1.47 1.73 -4.37
CA GLY A 132 -0.17 2.31 -4.13
C GLY A 132 0.40 3.06 -5.32
N LEU A 133 1.45 3.80 -5.04
CA LEU A 133 2.34 4.40 -6.03
C LEU A 133 3.69 3.71 -5.95
N TRP A 134 4.37 3.56 -7.09
CA TRP A 134 5.71 3.02 -7.14
C TRP A 134 6.67 3.94 -7.87
N GLY A 135 7.96 3.77 -7.61
CA GLY A 135 9.02 4.48 -8.28
C GLY A 135 10.31 3.68 -8.25
N TRP A 136 11.28 4.10 -9.03
CA TRP A 136 12.63 3.58 -8.98
C TRP A 136 13.61 4.66 -8.53
N TRP A 137 14.65 4.24 -7.87
CA TRP A 137 15.71 5.08 -7.36
C TRP A 137 17.07 4.44 -7.71
N ARG A 138 18.02 5.27 -8.11
CA ARG A 138 19.39 4.83 -8.37
C ARG A 138 20.27 5.29 -7.22
N ALA A 139 20.91 4.33 -6.58
CA ALA A 139 21.89 4.58 -5.53
C ALA A 139 23.16 5.24 -6.08
N PRO A 140 23.93 5.93 -5.23
CA PRO A 140 25.23 6.51 -5.65
C PRO A 140 26.23 5.50 -6.22
N ASP A 141 26.11 4.23 -5.85
CA ASP A 141 26.93 3.12 -6.38
C ASP A 141 26.38 2.51 -7.68
N GLY A 142 25.31 3.11 -8.25
CA GLY A 142 24.69 2.71 -9.50
C GLY A 142 23.63 1.62 -9.40
N ARG A 143 23.39 1.02 -8.23
CA ARG A 143 22.30 0.04 -8.03
C ARG A 143 20.94 0.70 -8.19
N GLU A 144 20.05 0.04 -8.91
CA GLU A 144 18.67 0.45 -9.07
C GLU A 144 17.77 -0.33 -8.12
N MET A 145 16.82 0.36 -7.51
CA MET A 145 15.88 -0.22 -6.56
C MET A 145 14.48 0.31 -6.82
N LEU A 146 13.52 -0.60 -6.82
CA LEU A 146 12.11 -0.26 -6.82
C LEU A 146 11.64 0.06 -5.39
N SER A 147 10.68 0.94 -5.29
CA SER A 147 10.06 1.30 -4.02
C SER A 147 8.59 1.66 -4.21
N PHE A 148 7.78 1.52 -3.16
CA PHE A 148 6.35 1.79 -3.23
C PHE A 148 5.82 2.43 -1.95
N ALA A 149 4.68 3.10 -2.07
CA ALA A 149 3.95 3.70 -0.96
C ALA A 149 2.46 3.37 -1.05
N MET A 150 1.81 3.15 0.08
CA MET A 150 0.36 2.99 0.16
C MET A 150 -0.34 4.33 0.00
N LEU A 151 -1.38 4.39 -0.81
CA LEU A 151 -2.28 5.56 -0.85
C LEU A 151 -3.24 5.53 0.32
N THR A 152 -3.45 6.69 0.91
CA THR A 152 -4.39 6.87 2.02
C THR A 152 -5.39 7.98 1.74
N ILE A 153 -6.58 7.84 2.31
CA ILE A 153 -7.67 8.81 2.27
C ILE A 153 -8.13 9.15 3.67
N ASN A 154 -8.90 10.24 3.83
CA ASN A 154 -9.54 10.58 5.10
C ASN A 154 -10.52 9.47 5.51
N ALA A 155 -10.63 9.21 6.82
CA ALA A 155 -11.46 8.19 7.42
C ALA A 155 -12.22 8.68 8.67
N ASP A 156 -12.40 10.00 8.84
CA ASP A 156 -13.09 10.56 10.00
C ASP A 156 -14.54 10.05 10.10
N ASP A 157 -15.20 9.87 8.96
CA ASP A 157 -16.59 9.37 8.88
C ASP A 157 -16.69 7.85 8.67
N HIS A 158 -15.56 7.12 8.58
CA HIS A 158 -15.58 5.69 8.33
C HIS A 158 -15.89 4.91 9.60
N ALA A 159 -16.98 4.13 9.63
CA ALA A 159 -17.51 3.49 10.84
C ALA A 159 -16.47 2.64 11.60
N LEU A 160 -15.57 1.93 10.91
CA LEU A 160 -14.52 1.15 11.54
C LEU A 160 -13.23 1.96 11.74
N MET A 161 -12.70 2.60 10.69
CA MET A 161 -11.35 3.16 10.71
C MET A 161 -11.20 4.42 11.57
N ARG A 162 -12.28 5.16 11.84
CA ARG A 162 -12.29 6.30 12.78
C ARG A 162 -11.88 5.95 14.21
N ARG A 163 -11.91 4.66 14.59
CA ARG A 163 -11.52 4.15 15.91
C ARG A 163 -10.02 4.12 16.14
N PHE A 164 -9.25 4.21 15.05
CA PHE A 164 -7.80 4.11 15.09
C PHE A 164 -7.13 5.48 15.07
N HIS A 165 -5.79 5.51 15.29
CA HIS A 165 -4.99 6.73 15.46
C HIS A 165 -5.33 7.50 16.73
N LYS A 166 -4.48 8.46 17.08
CA LYS A 166 -4.66 9.24 18.31
C LYS A 166 -5.94 10.07 18.27
N PRO A 167 -6.59 10.27 19.43
CA PRO A 167 -7.67 11.24 19.54
C PRO A 167 -7.19 12.64 19.13
N GLY A 168 -8.06 13.37 18.42
CA GLY A 168 -7.73 14.73 17.93
C GLY A 168 -6.88 14.78 16.65
N GLU A 169 -6.31 13.66 16.20
CA GLU A 169 -5.66 13.59 14.88
C GLU A 169 -6.66 13.18 13.80
N GLU A 170 -6.45 13.70 12.58
CA GLU A 170 -7.19 13.27 11.38
C GLU A 170 -7.10 11.76 11.23
N LYS A 171 -8.25 11.12 11.03
CA LYS A 171 -8.33 9.67 10.80
C LYS A 171 -8.03 9.36 9.33
N ARG A 172 -7.21 8.35 9.14
CA ARG A 172 -6.78 7.94 7.80
C ARG A 172 -6.99 6.45 7.62
N MET A 173 -7.24 6.03 6.38
CA MET A 173 -7.23 4.63 5.99
C MET A 173 -6.45 4.45 4.69
N VAL A 174 -5.85 3.28 4.53
CA VAL A 174 -5.33 2.85 3.22
C VAL A 174 -6.49 2.60 2.27
N VAL A 175 -6.26 2.85 0.99
CA VAL A 175 -7.27 2.57 -0.03
C VAL A 175 -7.23 1.08 -0.37
N ILE A 176 -8.30 0.35 -0.04
CA ILE A 176 -8.50 -1.03 -0.43
C ILE A 176 -9.29 -1.04 -1.74
N LEU A 177 -8.74 -1.66 -2.76
CA LEU A 177 -9.37 -1.76 -4.08
C LEU A 177 -10.36 -2.94 -4.11
N ASP A 178 -11.48 -2.73 -4.77
CA ASP A 178 -12.31 -3.86 -5.22
C ASP A 178 -11.52 -4.67 -6.25
N PRO A 179 -11.47 -6.02 -6.16
CA PRO A 179 -10.79 -6.85 -7.15
C PRO A 179 -11.23 -6.60 -8.60
N ALA A 180 -12.51 -6.26 -8.82
CA ALA A 180 -13.03 -5.90 -10.14
C ALA A 180 -12.39 -4.63 -10.72
N ASN A 181 -11.77 -3.80 -9.88
CA ASN A 181 -11.14 -2.55 -10.28
C ASN A 181 -9.60 -2.63 -10.38
N TYR A 182 -8.98 -3.80 -10.22
CA TYR A 182 -7.52 -3.92 -10.24
C TYR A 182 -6.90 -3.44 -11.56
N ASP A 183 -7.42 -3.89 -12.69
CA ASP A 183 -6.91 -3.46 -14.00
C ASP A 183 -7.24 -2.00 -14.26
N ALA A 184 -8.46 -1.56 -13.95
CA ALA A 184 -8.84 -0.16 -14.05
C ALA A 184 -7.91 0.73 -13.21
N TRP A 185 -7.51 0.29 -12.01
CA TRP A 185 -6.55 1.01 -11.18
C TRP A 185 -5.18 1.13 -11.83
N LEU A 186 -4.65 0.04 -12.39
CA LEU A 186 -3.32 0.01 -12.99
C LEU A 186 -3.25 0.80 -14.32
N GLU A 187 -4.39 0.98 -15.02
CA GLU A 187 -4.45 1.52 -16.38
C GLU A 187 -5.09 2.89 -16.50
N CYS A 188 -5.92 3.31 -15.53
CA CYS A 188 -6.71 4.52 -15.71
C CYS A 188 -5.83 5.74 -16.04
N PRO A 189 -6.34 6.69 -16.85
CA PRO A 189 -5.68 7.98 -17.03
C PRO A 189 -5.42 8.67 -15.69
N VAL A 190 -4.34 9.47 -15.61
CA VAL A 190 -3.94 10.11 -14.36
C VAL A 190 -5.04 10.99 -13.78
N GLU A 191 -5.82 11.63 -14.63
CA GLU A 191 -6.96 12.51 -14.29
C GLU A 191 -8.08 11.74 -13.58
N ARG A 192 -8.20 10.42 -13.87
CA ARG A 192 -9.24 9.55 -13.31
C ARG A 192 -8.76 8.79 -12.06
N THR A 193 -7.50 8.93 -11.67
CA THR A 193 -6.91 8.21 -10.52
C THR A 193 -7.75 8.37 -9.25
N ARG A 194 -8.23 9.60 -8.96
CA ARG A 194 -9.01 9.87 -7.74
C ARG A 194 -10.39 9.23 -7.73
N ASP A 195 -10.98 8.92 -8.89
CA ASP A 195 -12.29 8.29 -8.98
C ASP A 195 -12.33 6.89 -8.34
N LEU A 196 -11.16 6.23 -8.29
CA LEU A 196 -10.98 4.88 -7.74
C LEU A 196 -10.56 4.89 -6.26
N LEU A 197 -10.24 6.04 -5.68
CA LEU A 197 -9.79 6.17 -4.29
C LEU A 197 -10.99 6.38 -3.36
N LYS A 198 -11.68 5.28 -3.05
CA LYS A 198 -12.90 5.30 -2.22
C LYS A 198 -12.69 4.54 -0.90
N PRO A 199 -13.40 4.94 0.17
CA PRO A 199 -13.45 4.15 1.38
C PRO A 199 -14.00 2.75 1.08
N TYR A 200 -13.37 1.72 1.64
CA TYR A 200 -13.88 0.35 1.56
C TYR A 200 -15.02 0.18 2.57
N PRO A 201 -16.12 -0.55 2.27
CA PRO A 201 -17.26 -0.69 3.16
C PRO A 201 -16.86 -1.27 4.53
N ALA A 202 -17.23 -0.59 5.61
CA ALA A 202 -16.85 -0.98 6.98
C ALA A 202 -17.39 -2.35 7.39
N GLU A 203 -18.57 -2.70 6.92
CA GLU A 203 -19.24 -3.99 7.16
C GLU A 203 -18.54 -5.18 6.52
N LEU A 204 -17.69 -4.94 5.53
CA LEU A 204 -16.85 -5.97 4.90
C LEU A 204 -15.47 -6.10 5.53
N MET A 205 -15.19 -5.32 6.58
CA MET A 205 -13.92 -5.31 7.29
C MET A 205 -14.06 -5.88 8.70
N VAL A 206 -12.99 -6.45 9.21
CA VAL A 206 -12.89 -6.94 10.59
C VAL A 206 -11.62 -6.38 11.24
N ALA A 207 -11.72 -6.08 12.53
CA ALA A 207 -10.58 -5.63 13.32
C ALA A 207 -10.57 -6.35 14.68
N GLU A 208 -9.39 -6.78 15.09
CA GLU A 208 -9.16 -7.47 16.37
C GLU A 208 -7.87 -7.01 17.05
N PRO A 209 -7.80 -7.01 18.40
CA PRO A 209 -6.56 -6.73 19.10
C PRO A 209 -5.46 -7.72 18.72
N ALA A 210 -4.28 -7.22 18.44
CA ALA A 210 -3.09 -8.00 18.07
C ALA A 210 -1.84 -7.46 18.77
N PRO A 211 -1.79 -7.49 20.11
CA PRO A 211 -0.62 -7.03 20.85
C PRO A 211 0.61 -7.85 20.47
N ARG A 212 1.78 -7.22 20.41
CA ARG A 212 3.04 -7.94 20.25
C ARG A 212 3.30 -8.73 21.53
N ARG A 213 3.69 -9.98 21.36
CA ARG A 213 4.18 -10.82 22.47
C ARG A 213 5.58 -10.36 22.90
#